data_94512ef331056a957f5e945e180da927
#
_entry.id   94512ef331056a957f5e945e180da927
#
_cell.length_a   1.000
_cell.length_b   1.000
_cell.length_c   1.000
_cell.angle_alpha   90.00
_cell.angle_beta   90.00
_cell.angle_gamma   90.00
#
_symmetry.space_group_name_H-M   'P 1'
#
loop_
_entity.id
_entity.type
_entity.pdbx_description
1 polymer ?
#
loop_
_entity_poly.entity_id
_entity_poly.type
_entity_poly.pdbx_seq_one_letter_code
_entity_poly.pdbx_strand_id
1 'polypeptide(L)'
;GLVKGASKGEGLGNKFLGNIREVDAIVHVLRCFEGGDVTHVNGAADPLSDAETVSTELMLADMESLAKRIDPLTKKARGQDKTAVVELALVERTLKALEDGQPARTLDIPKDEVKIFRMLGLLTSKPVLYVLNVDEDSAADGNALSAKAAAMAAEEGAGSVVISAQIEEEVSQLTDPAERAEFLESLGLEETGLDRVVRAGQDLLKLYTYFTVGPK
;
A
#
# COMPACT_ATOMS: atom_id res chain seq x y z
N GLY A 1 -13.49 0.58 3.53
CA GLY A 1 -12.05 0.71 3.65
C GLY A 1 -11.61 0.86 5.11
N LEU A 2 -10.32 1.03 5.32
CA LEU A 2 -9.80 1.38 6.63
C LEU A 2 -10.22 2.80 7.00
N VAL A 3 -10.76 2.96 8.20
CA VAL A 3 -11.13 4.25 8.78
C VAL A 3 -10.44 4.37 10.14
N LYS A 4 -10.41 5.57 10.69
CA LYS A 4 -9.89 5.83 12.03
C LYS A 4 -10.56 4.89 13.06
N GLY A 5 -9.75 4.22 13.90
CA GLY A 5 -10.22 3.24 14.88
C GLY A 5 -10.24 1.78 14.39
N ALA A 6 -9.85 1.51 13.14
CA ALA A 6 -9.82 0.15 12.58
C ALA A 6 -8.89 -0.79 13.35
N SER A 7 -7.77 -0.30 13.85
CA SER A 7 -6.81 -1.05 14.68
C SER A 7 -7.38 -1.47 16.04
N LYS A 8 -8.34 -0.71 16.57
CA LYS A 8 -9.05 -1.02 17.84
C LYS A 8 -10.24 -1.96 17.67
N GLY A 9 -10.44 -2.55 16.48
CA GLY A 9 -11.51 -3.51 16.22
C GLY A 9 -12.87 -2.87 15.89
N GLU A 10 -12.92 -1.57 15.60
CA GLU A 10 -14.14 -0.92 15.16
C GLU A 10 -14.53 -1.39 13.75
N GLY A 11 -15.75 -1.88 13.62
CA GLY A 11 -16.29 -2.39 12.36
C GLY A 11 -15.59 -3.66 11.82
N LEU A 12 -15.41 -3.72 10.50
CA LEU A 12 -14.74 -4.84 9.80
C LEU A 12 -13.20 -4.71 9.80
N GLY A 13 -12.63 -3.74 10.56
CA GLY A 13 -11.20 -3.40 10.53
C GLY A 13 -10.27 -4.59 10.77
N ASN A 14 -10.51 -5.39 11.81
CA ASN A 14 -9.66 -6.56 12.13
C ASN A 14 -9.62 -7.61 11.02
N LYS A 15 -10.76 -7.87 10.34
CA LYS A 15 -10.81 -8.80 9.22
C LYS A 15 -10.03 -8.24 8.03
N PHE A 16 -10.15 -6.95 7.78
CA PHE A 16 -9.44 -6.28 6.70
C PHE A 16 -7.92 -6.25 6.94
N LEU A 17 -7.49 -5.94 8.17
CA LEU A 17 -6.08 -6.02 8.57
C LEU A 17 -5.51 -7.45 8.42
N GLY A 18 -6.34 -8.47 8.70
CA GLY A 18 -5.99 -9.87 8.44
C GLY A 18 -5.67 -10.13 6.97
N ASN A 19 -6.53 -9.66 6.06
CA ASN A 19 -6.32 -9.80 4.62
C ASN A 19 -5.03 -9.08 4.15
N ILE A 20 -4.75 -7.87 4.70
CA ILE A 20 -3.51 -7.15 4.38
C ILE A 20 -2.27 -7.94 4.84
N ARG A 21 -2.34 -8.73 5.91
CA ARG A 21 -1.20 -9.56 6.36
C ARG A 21 -0.80 -10.62 5.35
N GLU A 22 -1.73 -11.11 4.55
CA GLU A 22 -1.54 -12.24 3.63
C GLU A 22 -0.99 -11.83 2.25
N VAL A 23 -1.02 -10.53 1.89
CA VAL A 23 -0.55 -10.04 0.58
C VAL A 23 0.92 -9.59 0.62
N ASP A 24 1.58 -9.50 -0.54
CA ASP A 24 2.98 -9.11 -0.66
C ASP A 24 3.19 -7.60 -0.82
N ALA A 25 2.17 -6.86 -1.29
CA ALA A 25 2.18 -5.41 -1.47
C ALA A 25 0.80 -4.81 -1.17
N ILE A 26 0.76 -3.52 -0.95
CA ILE A 26 -0.46 -2.75 -0.74
C ILE A 26 -0.65 -1.79 -1.91
N VAL A 27 -1.82 -1.84 -2.55
CA VAL A 27 -2.28 -0.81 -3.49
C VAL A 27 -3.21 0.13 -2.73
N HIS A 28 -2.77 1.36 -2.51
CA HIS A 28 -3.52 2.36 -1.77
C HIS A 28 -4.16 3.35 -2.74
N VAL A 29 -5.48 3.25 -2.93
CA VAL A 29 -6.23 4.14 -3.81
C VAL A 29 -6.59 5.42 -3.05
N LEU A 30 -6.15 6.57 -3.56
CA LEU A 30 -6.41 7.89 -3.01
C LEU A 30 -7.37 8.65 -3.93
N ARG A 31 -8.38 9.30 -3.34
CA ARG A 31 -9.30 10.16 -4.05
C ARG A 31 -8.64 11.52 -4.31
N CYS A 32 -8.39 11.83 -5.58
CA CYS A 32 -7.76 13.07 -6.03
C CYS A 32 -8.70 13.89 -6.92
N PHE A 33 -10.00 13.96 -6.59
CA PHE A 33 -11.00 14.76 -7.30
C PHE A 33 -12.04 15.30 -6.32
N GLU A 34 -12.65 16.42 -6.67
CA GLU A 34 -13.73 17.06 -5.92
C GLU A 34 -15.08 16.81 -6.59
N GLY A 35 -16.19 16.85 -5.84
CA GLY A 35 -17.54 16.67 -6.36
C GLY A 35 -17.96 15.20 -6.50
N GLY A 36 -19.08 14.99 -7.22
CA GLY A 36 -19.75 13.68 -7.37
C GLY A 36 -20.66 13.33 -6.18
N ASP A 37 -21.52 12.31 -6.39
CA ASP A 37 -22.47 11.80 -5.39
C ASP A 37 -21.79 11.05 -4.22
N VAL A 38 -20.47 10.92 -4.23
CA VAL A 38 -19.70 10.21 -3.22
C VAL A 38 -19.34 11.15 -2.07
N THR A 39 -20.07 11.03 -0.97
CA THR A 39 -19.79 11.79 0.26
C THR A 39 -18.42 11.40 0.82
N HIS A 40 -17.51 12.36 0.95
CA HIS A 40 -16.26 12.15 1.67
C HIS A 40 -16.51 12.20 3.18
N VAL A 41 -15.91 11.30 3.94
CA VAL A 41 -16.11 11.20 5.41
C VAL A 41 -15.73 12.51 6.12
N ASN A 42 -14.77 13.26 5.60
CA ASN A 42 -14.24 14.50 6.16
C ASN A 42 -14.65 15.78 5.39
N GLY A 43 -15.58 15.69 4.41
CA GLY A 43 -16.04 16.83 3.60
C GLY A 43 -15.28 16.99 2.29
N ALA A 44 -14.22 17.80 2.23
CA ALA A 44 -13.38 17.97 1.03
C ALA A 44 -12.41 16.80 0.82
N ALA A 45 -12.03 16.52 -0.43
CA ALA A 45 -11.02 15.51 -0.75
C ALA A 45 -9.63 15.99 -0.29
N ASP A 46 -9.01 15.22 0.60
CA ASP A 46 -7.63 15.45 1.06
C ASP A 46 -6.85 14.12 1.01
N PRO A 47 -6.21 13.82 -0.14
CA PRO A 47 -5.50 12.56 -0.33
C PRO A 47 -4.34 12.36 0.65
N LEU A 48 -3.71 13.44 1.15
CA LEU A 48 -2.61 13.34 2.11
C LEU A 48 -3.13 12.92 3.48
N SER A 49 -4.18 13.56 3.97
CA SER A 49 -4.83 13.23 5.24
C SER A 49 -5.40 11.81 5.23
N ASP A 50 -5.96 11.39 4.09
CA ASP A 50 -6.46 10.02 3.92
C ASP A 50 -5.33 8.99 3.95
N ALA A 51 -4.21 9.26 3.29
CA ALA A 51 -3.03 8.41 3.29
C ALA A 51 -2.44 8.28 4.71
N GLU A 52 -2.29 9.41 5.43
CA GLU A 52 -1.80 9.46 6.80
C GLU A 52 -2.69 8.67 7.76
N THR A 53 -4.02 8.82 7.62
CA THR A 53 -4.99 8.09 8.45
C THR A 53 -4.82 6.58 8.30
N VAL A 54 -4.73 6.07 7.07
CA VAL A 54 -4.53 4.64 6.82
C VAL A 54 -3.16 4.17 7.31
N SER A 55 -2.09 4.93 7.03
CA SER A 55 -0.73 4.60 7.49
C SER A 55 -0.68 4.51 9.02
N THR A 56 -1.30 5.45 9.72
CA THR A 56 -1.38 5.45 11.19
C THR A 56 -2.09 4.22 11.73
N GLU A 57 -3.23 3.82 11.15
CA GLU A 57 -3.96 2.62 11.59
C GLU A 57 -3.15 1.33 11.38
N LEU A 58 -2.40 1.24 10.27
CA LEU A 58 -1.49 0.11 10.03
C LEU A 58 -0.34 0.08 11.04
N MET A 59 0.26 1.24 11.36
CA MET A 59 1.32 1.34 12.37
C MET A 59 0.81 0.97 13.76
N LEU A 60 -0.36 1.44 14.17
CA LEU A 60 -0.97 1.09 15.46
C LEU A 60 -1.23 -0.41 15.58
N ALA A 61 -1.71 -1.06 14.51
CA ALA A 61 -1.91 -2.51 14.49
C ALA A 61 -0.60 -3.29 14.60
N ASP A 62 0.48 -2.81 13.97
CA ASP A 62 1.81 -3.40 14.09
C ASP A 62 2.40 -3.21 15.49
N MET A 63 2.27 -2.01 16.07
CA MET A 63 2.71 -1.72 17.44
C MET A 63 2.03 -2.66 18.45
N GLU A 64 0.71 -2.86 18.34
CA GLU A 64 -0.01 -3.80 19.20
C GLU A 64 0.49 -5.25 19.04
N SER A 65 0.76 -5.66 17.79
CA SER A 65 1.31 -6.99 17.49
C SER A 65 2.71 -7.19 18.08
N LEU A 66 3.58 -6.19 17.97
CA LEU A 66 4.95 -6.21 18.49
C LEU A 66 4.97 -6.17 20.03
N ALA A 67 4.16 -5.32 20.65
CA ALA A 67 4.08 -5.21 22.10
C ALA A 67 3.74 -6.56 22.77
N LYS A 68 2.84 -7.35 22.17
CA LYS A 68 2.48 -8.69 22.65
C LYS A 68 3.64 -9.69 22.62
N ARG A 69 4.69 -9.43 21.82
CA ARG A 69 5.86 -10.32 21.68
C ARG A 69 6.97 -10.03 22.68
N ILE A 70 7.04 -8.82 23.28
CA ILE A 70 8.13 -8.38 24.14
C ILE A 70 8.29 -9.28 25.36
N ASP A 71 7.22 -9.49 26.14
CA ASP A 71 7.29 -10.28 27.38
C ASP A 71 7.72 -11.74 27.15
N PRO A 72 7.13 -12.49 26.18
CA PRO A 72 7.57 -13.84 25.86
C PRO A 72 9.03 -13.91 25.40
N LEU A 73 9.47 -12.96 24.54
CA LEU A 73 10.84 -12.91 24.04
C LEU A 73 11.84 -12.56 25.15
N THR A 74 11.50 -11.62 26.03
CA THR A 74 12.33 -11.26 27.19
C THR A 74 12.57 -12.47 28.11
N LYS A 75 11.53 -13.29 28.36
CA LYS A 75 11.67 -14.51 29.18
C LYS A 75 12.62 -15.53 28.52
N LYS A 76 12.49 -15.73 27.20
CA LYS A 76 13.36 -16.64 26.44
C LYS A 76 14.81 -16.13 26.37
N ALA A 77 15.01 -14.82 26.14
CA ALA A 77 16.31 -14.19 26.09
C ALA A 77 17.07 -14.31 27.42
N ARG A 78 16.38 -14.17 28.57
CA ARG A 78 16.95 -14.44 29.89
C ARG A 78 17.38 -15.90 30.07
N GLY A 79 16.73 -16.83 29.37
CA GLY A 79 17.10 -18.26 29.31
C GLY A 79 18.27 -18.55 28.35
N GLN A 80 19.01 -17.51 27.90
CA GLN A 80 20.15 -17.61 26.97
C GLN A 80 19.80 -18.14 25.56
N ASP A 81 18.57 -18.04 25.13
CA ASP A 81 18.17 -18.30 23.74
C ASP A 81 18.68 -17.17 22.83
N LYS A 82 19.73 -17.47 22.05
CA LYS A 82 20.38 -16.49 21.17
C LYS A 82 19.43 -15.95 20.08
N THR A 83 18.52 -16.79 19.59
CA THR A 83 17.54 -16.37 18.57
C THR A 83 16.55 -15.39 19.18
N ALA A 84 16.07 -15.66 20.39
CA ALA A 84 15.17 -14.75 21.10
C ALA A 84 15.82 -13.40 21.44
N VAL A 85 17.12 -13.38 21.70
CA VAL A 85 17.86 -12.12 21.93
C VAL A 85 17.85 -11.25 20.65
N VAL A 86 18.15 -11.83 19.49
CA VAL A 86 18.15 -11.11 18.21
C VAL A 86 16.72 -10.65 17.85
N GLU A 87 15.73 -11.54 17.98
CA GLU A 87 14.34 -11.20 17.71
C GLU A 87 13.82 -10.08 18.62
N LEU A 88 14.15 -10.11 19.90
CA LEU A 88 13.75 -9.08 20.87
C LEU A 88 14.35 -7.71 20.47
N ALA A 89 15.65 -7.65 20.19
CA ALA A 89 16.29 -6.42 19.75
C ALA A 89 15.68 -5.84 18.47
N LEU A 90 15.32 -6.71 17.53
CA LEU A 90 14.64 -6.32 16.29
C LEU A 90 13.22 -5.80 16.55
N VAL A 91 12.46 -6.47 17.41
CA VAL A 91 11.11 -6.06 17.83
C VAL A 91 11.15 -4.68 18.50
N GLU A 92 12.05 -4.46 19.46
CA GLU A 92 12.19 -3.19 20.19
C GLU A 92 12.59 -2.05 19.25
N ARG A 93 13.55 -2.29 18.34
CA ARG A 93 13.97 -1.31 17.33
C ARG A 93 12.82 -0.94 16.38
N THR A 94 12.07 -1.94 15.94
CA THR A 94 10.93 -1.72 15.04
C THR A 94 9.80 -0.98 15.75
N LEU A 95 9.50 -1.35 16.99
CA LEU A 95 8.47 -0.67 17.78
C LEU A 95 8.80 0.81 17.97
N LYS A 96 10.07 1.12 18.30
CA LYS A 96 10.51 2.51 18.42
C LYS A 96 10.35 3.30 17.13
N ALA A 97 10.67 2.73 15.97
CA ALA A 97 10.48 3.41 14.69
C ALA A 97 8.99 3.71 14.43
N LEU A 98 8.09 2.76 14.73
CA LEU A 98 6.65 2.96 14.59
C LEU A 98 6.14 4.04 15.56
N GLU A 99 6.63 4.09 16.81
CA GLU A 99 6.32 5.15 17.78
C GLU A 99 6.78 6.53 17.30
N ASP A 100 7.90 6.59 16.57
CA ASP A 100 8.42 7.81 15.93
C ASP A 100 7.71 8.12 14.59
N GLY A 101 6.62 7.40 14.23
CA GLY A 101 5.83 7.61 13.02
C GLY A 101 6.47 7.06 11.74
N GLN A 102 7.47 6.19 11.87
CA GLN A 102 8.18 5.60 10.73
C GLN A 102 7.66 4.19 10.43
N PRO A 103 7.12 3.93 9.23
CA PRO A 103 6.68 2.59 8.83
C PRO A 103 7.84 1.59 8.84
N ALA A 104 7.56 0.33 9.16
CA ALA A 104 8.60 -0.70 9.27
C ALA A 104 9.42 -0.91 7.97
N ARG A 105 8.85 -0.58 6.80
CA ARG A 105 9.54 -0.66 5.49
C ARG A 105 10.71 0.31 5.33
N THR A 106 10.77 1.37 6.16
CA THR A 106 11.87 2.36 6.11
C THR A 106 13.10 1.94 6.89
N LEU A 107 13.00 0.87 7.69
CA LEU A 107 14.12 0.38 8.48
C LEU A 107 15.16 -0.31 7.60
N ASP A 108 16.43 0.02 7.84
CA ASP A 108 17.55 -0.76 7.31
C ASP A 108 17.72 -2.05 8.11
N ILE A 109 17.39 -3.18 7.48
CA ILE A 109 17.43 -4.50 8.11
C ILE A 109 18.66 -5.26 7.63
N PRO A 110 19.60 -5.63 8.55
CA PRO A 110 20.74 -6.45 8.23
C PRO A 110 20.36 -7.77 7.54
N LYS A 111 21.19 -8.25 6.62
CA LYS A 111 20.87 -9.44 5.79
C LYS A 111 20.56 -10.69 6.62
N ASP A 112 21.23 -10.87 7.73
CA ASP A 112 21.04 -11.97 8.68
C ASP A 112 19.74 -11.86 9.50
N GLU A 113 19.19 -10.66 9.63
CA GLU A 113 17.91 -10.41 10.33
C GLU A 113 16.68 -10.41 9.40
N VAL A 114 16.85 -10.32 8.09
CA VAL A 114 15.74 -10.22 7.10
C VAL A 114 14.73 -11.34 7.26
N LYS A 115 15.19 -12.56 7.52
CA LYS A 115 14.29 -13.72 7.71
C LYS A 115 13.41 -13.55 8.96
N ILE A 116 14.00 -13.12 10.07
CA ILE A 116 13.31 -12.88 11.32
C ILE A 116 12.32 -11.73 11.14
N PHE A 117 12.76 -10.63 10.50
CA PHE A 117 11.91 -9.48 10.22
C PHE A 117 10.65 -9.86 9.41
N ARG A 118 10.81 -10.66 8.34
CA ARG A 118 9.67 -11.15 7.56
C ARG A 118 8.70 -12.01 8.39
N MET A 119 9.20 -12.80 9.33
CA MET A 119 8.38 -13.63 10.23
C MET A 119 7.57 -12.80 11.24
N LEU A 120 7.91 -11.52 11.45
CA LEU A 120 7.09 -10.62 12.26
C LEU A 120 5.72 -10.36 11.63
N GLY A 121 5.60 -10.46 10.31
CA GLY A 121 4.33 -10.34 9.58
C GLY A 121 3.72 -8.94 9.68
N LEU A 122 4.57 -7.90 9.65
CA LEU A 122 4.14 -6.52 9.83
C LEU A 122 3.43 -5.99 8.58
N LEU A 123 2.37 -5.23 8.79
CA LEU A 123 1.60 -4.57 7.75
C LEU A 123 2.42 -3.47 7.08
N THR A 124 3.09 -2.66 7.90
CA THR A 124 3.88 -1.50 7.45
C THR A 124 5.24 -1.88 6.87
N SER A 125 5.63 -3.16 6.92
CA SER A 125 6.83 -3.66 6.22
C SER A 125 6.61 -3.89 4.73
N LYS A 126 5.35 -3.91 4.27
CA LYS A 126 4.99 -4.17 2.88
C LYS A 126 5.23 -2.94 2.01
N PRO A 127 5.70 -3.14 0.75
CA PRO A 127 5.80 -2.06 -0.21
C PRO A 127 4.40 -1.53 -0.56
N VAL A 128 4.32 -0.23 -0.86
CA VAL A 128 3.07 0.47 -1.17
C VAL A 128 3.15 1.06 -2.57
N LEU A 129 2.06 0.91 -3.34
CA LEU A 129 1.79 1.63 -4.58
C LEU A 129 0.60 2.54 -4.35
N TYR A 130 0.75 3.85 -4.56
CA TYR A 130 -0.36 4.79 -4.51
C TYR A 130 -1.04 4.89 -5.88
N VAL A 131 -2.35 4.65 -5.91
CA VAL A 131 -3.19 4.84 -7.10
C VAL A 131 -4.00 6.11 -6.89
N LEU A 132 -3.68 7.13 -7.68
CA LEU A 132 -4.21 8.47 -7.58
C LEU A 132 -5.42 8.59 -8.52
N ASN A 133 -6.61 8.38 -7.95
CA ASN A 133 -7.85 8.40 -8.72
C ASN A 133 -8.33 9.83 -8.91
N VAL A 134 -8.31 10.30 -10.16
CA VAL A 134 -8.72 11.64 -10.59
C VAL A 134 -10.04 11.58 -11.37
N ASP A 135 -10.62 12.76 -11.67
CA ASP A 135 -11.70 12.90 -12.63
C ASP A 135 -11.23 12.60 -14.07
N GLU A 136 -12.18 12.50 -15.02
CA GLU A 136 -11.89 12.17 -16.41
C GLU A 136 -10.99 13.22 -17.09
N ASP A 137 -11.29 14.51 -16.87
CA ASP A 137 -10.56 15.62 -17.47
C ASP A 137 -9.08 15.65 -17.04
N SER A 138 -8.77 15.05 -15.91
CA SER A 138 -7.42 15.00 -15.33
C SER A 138 -6.70 13.66 -15.58
N ALA A 139 -7.28 12.73 -16.33
CA ALA A 139 -6.76 11.37 -16.46
C ALA A 139 -5.40 11.28 -17.16
N ALA A 140 -5.13 12.18 -18.13
CA ALA A 140 -3.87 12.22 -18.87
C ALA A 140 -2.74 12.85 -18.05
N ASP A 141 -2.98 14.03 -17.47
CA ASP A 141 -1.95 14.88 -16.87
C ASP A 141 -1.98 14.93 -15.34
N GLY A 142 -3.04 14.41 -14.73
CA GLY A 142 -3.31 14.56 -13.30
C GLY A 142 -3.84 15.96 -12.97
N ASN A 143 -3.93 16.26 -11.66
CA ASN A 143 -4.36 17.55 -11.14
C ASN A 143 -3.54 17.95 -9.91
N ALA A 144 -3.87 19.09 -9.29
CA ALA A 144 -3.13 19.60 -8.13
C ALA A 144 -3.17 18.65 -6.92
N LEU A 145 -4.24 17.87 -6.72
CA LEU A 145 -4.35 16.90 -5.62
C LEU A 145 -3.48 15.69 -5.91
N SER A 146 -3.53 15.12 -7.13
CA SER A 146 -2.69 14.01 -7.54
C SER A 146 -1.21 14.37 -7.53
N ALA A 147 -0.83 15.59 -7.93
CA ALA A 147 0.54 16.07 -7.87
C ALA A 147 1.09 16.11 -6.43
N LYS A 148 0.29 16.59 -5.46
CA LYS A 148 0.66 16.57 -4.04
C LYS A 148 0.82 15.15 -3.51
N ALA A 149 -0.12 14.26 -3.85
CA ALA A 149 -0.05 12.86 -3.42
C ALA A 149 1.13 12.11 -4.07
N ALA A 150 1.46 12.41 -5.34
CA ALA A 150 2.64 11.86 -6.00
C ALA A 150 3.95 12.33 -5.35
N ALA A 151 4.03 13.62 -4.94
CA ALA A 151 5.19 14.14 -4.21
C ALA A 151 5.37 13.45 -2.86
N MET A 152 4.28 13.27 -2.09
CA MET A 152 4.30 12.50 -0.84
C MET A 152 4.78 11.06 -1.07
N ALA A 153 4.25 10.36 -2.09
CA ALA A 153 4.68 9.01 -2.42
C ALA A 153 6.19 8.95 -2.73
N ALA A 154 6.70 9.92 -3.50
CA ALA A 154 8.13 10.00 -3.83
C ALA A 154 9.00 10.24 -2.59
N GLU A 155 8.58 11.08 -1.64
CA GLU A 155 9.27 11.31 -0.36
C GLU A 155 9.33 10.02 0.49
N GLU A 156 8.29 9.19 0.43
CA GLU A 156 8.27 7.87 1.09
C GLU A 156 9.05 6.79 0.33
N GLY A 157 9.59 7.08 -0.85
CA GLY A 157 10.20 6.09 -1.75
C GLY A 157 9.21 5.09 -2.34
N ALA A 158 7.92 5.44 -2.37
CA ALA A 158 6.84 4.64 -2.94
C ALA A 158 6.53 5.07 -4.39
N GLY A 159 6.01 4.12 -5.19
CA GLY A 159 5.49 4.43 -6.52
C GLY A 159 4.10 5.04 -6.49
N SER A 160 3.75 5.80 -7.55
CA SER A 160 2.39 6.28 -7.75
C SER A 160 1.96 6.17 -9.21
N VAL A 161 0.66 5.96 -9.43
CA VAL A 161 0.03 5.89 -10.75
C VAL A 161 -1.24 6.73 -10.73
N VAL A 162 -1.40 7.63 -11.70
CA VAL A 162 -2.64 8.39 -11.90
C VAL A 162 -3.60 7.57 -12.76
N ILE A 163 -4.85 7.43 -12.33
CA ILE A 163 -5.92 6.78 -13.10
C ILE A 163 -7.22 7.60 -12.98
N SER A 164 -8.16 7.37 -13.89
CA SER A 164 -9.57 7.69 -13.68
C SER A 164 -10.37 6.39 -13.63
N ALA A 165 -10.94 6.08 -12.47
CA ALA A 165 -11.76 4.87 -12.31
C ALA A 165 -13.02 4.93 -13.18
N GLN A 166 -13.51 6.10 -13.51
CA GLN A 166 -14.66 6.30 -14.40
C GLN A 166 -14.29 5.89 -15.84
N ILE A 167 -13.14 6.34 -16.34
CA ILE A 167 -12.63 5.91 -17.66
C ILE A 167 -12.41 4.39 -17.68
N GLU A 168 -11.86 3.81 -16.61
CA GLU A 168 -11.66 2.36 -16.53
C GLU A 168 -12.98 1.59 -16.60
N GLU A 169 -14.04 2.12 -15.96
CA GLU A 169 -15.38 1.54 -16.07
C GLU A 169 -15.90 1.58 -17.51
N GLU A 170 -15.78 2.72 -18.20
CA GLU A 170 -16.21 2.86 -19.59
C GLU A 170 -15.42 1.96 -20.53
N VAL A 171 -14.09 1.94 -20.42
CA VAL A 171 -13.21 1.05 -21.19
C VAL A 171 -13.57 -0.43 -21.00
N SER A 172 -13.97 -0.81 -19.77
CA SER A 172 -14.37 -2.19 -19.47
C SER A 172 -15.63 -2.65 -20.22
N GLN A 173 -16.48 -1.72 -20.65
CA GLN A 173 -17.68 -2.01 -21.44
C GLN A 173 -17.36 -2.17 -22.93
N LEU A 174 -16.23 -1.68 -23.41
CA LEU A 174 -15.82 -1.79 -24.81
C LEU A 174 -15.20 -3.17 -25.05
N THR A 175 -15.87 -3.98 -25.87
CA THR A 175 -15.43 -5.35 -26.18
C THR A 175 -14.52 -5.42 -27.40
N ASP A 176 -14.63 -4.45 -28.33
CA ASP A 176 -13.78 -4.36 -29.51
C ASP A 176 -12.46 -3.66 -29.15
N PRO A 177 -11.30 -4.31 -29.41
CA PRO A 177 -9.99 -3.69 -29.16
C PRO A 177 -9.75 -2.39 -29.96
N ALA A 178 -10.32 -2.26 -31.17
CA ALA A 178 -10.17 -1.06 -31.98
C ALA A 178 -10.95 0.12 -31.38
N GLU A 179 -12.20 -0.10 -31.00
CA GLU A 179 -13.02 0.91 -30.31
C GLU A 179 -12.38 1.36 -29.00
N ARG A 180 -11.79 0.41 -28.24
CA ARG A 180 -11.07 0.72 -27.01
C ARG A 180 -9.86 1.62 -27.27
N ALA A 181 -9.06 1.31 -28.29
CA ALA A 181 -7.89 2.11 -28.65
C ALA A 181 -8.28 3.52 -29.08
N GLU A 182 -9.30 3.68 -29.93
CA GLU A 182 -9.83 4.96 -30.38
C GLU A 182 -10.37 5.79 -29.20
N PHE A 183 -11.07 5.15 -28.28
CA PHE A 183 -11.58 5.82 -27.07
C PHE A 183 -10.44 6.37 -26.19
N LEU A 184 -9.42 5.57 -25.91
CA LEU A 184 -8.25 5.99 -25.13
C LEU A 184 -7.49 7.12 -25.84
N GLU A 185 -7.27 7.02 -27.16
CA GLU A 185 -6.61 8.05 -27.95
C GLU A 185 -7.38 9.39 -27.90
N SER A 186 -8.72 9.34 -27.94
CA SER A 186 -9.57 10.54 -27.83
C SER A 186 -9.42 11.29 -26.50
N LEU A 187 -9.00 10.57 -25.44
CA LEU A 187 -8.72 11.11 -24.10
C LEU A 187 -7.23 11.44 -23.88
N GLY A 188 -6.39 11.28 -24.92
CA GLY A 188 -4.94 11.50 -24.81
C GLY A 188 -4.22 10.40 -24.00
N LEU A 189 -4.81 9.20 -23.88
CA LEU A 189 -4.25 8.08 -23.17
C LEU A 189 -3.69 7.03 -24.15
N GLU A 190 -2.48 6.54 -23.90
CA GLU A 190 -1.84 5.47 -24.68
C GLU A 190 -2.25 4.08 -24.26
N GLU A 191 -2.65 3.91 -23.00
CA GLU A 191 -3.01 2.63 -22.38
C GLU A 191 -4.01 2.84 -21.23
N THR A 192 -4.61 1.75 -20.76
CA THR A 192 -5.53 1.80 -19.62
C THR A 192 -4.81 2.09 -18.31
N GLY A 193 -5.50 2.68 -17.34
CA GLY A 193 -4.98 2.84 -15.98
C GLY A 193 -4.70 1.50 -15.32
N LEU A 194 -5.51 0.47 -15.63
CA LEU A 194 -5.28 -0.89 -15.15
C LEU A 194 -3.94 -1.45 -15.63
N ASP A 195 -3.58 -1.28 -16.92
CA ASP A 195 -2.29 -1.74 -17.44
C ASP A 195 -1.13 -1.04 -16.74
N ARG A 196 -1.25 0.27 -16.48
CA ARG A 196 -0.26 1.04 -15.71
C ARG A 196 -0.12 0.53 -14.26
N VAL A 197 -1.24 0.26 -13.59
CA VAL A 197 -1.24 -0.29 -12.21
C VAL A 197 -0.61 -1.67 -12.17
N VAL A 198 -0.95 -2.56 -13.12
CA VAL A 198 -0.38 -3.91 -13.21
C VAL A 198 1.14 -3.84 -13.41
N ARG A 199 1.60 -3.00 -14.33
CA ARG A 199 3.04 -2.81 -14.59
C ARG A 199 3.77 -2.26 -13.36
N ALA A 200 3.23 -1.20 -12.75
CA ALA A 200 3.81 -0.63 -11.53
C ALA A 200 3.84 -1.63 -10.37
N GLY A 201 2.82 -2.50 -10.24
CA GLY A 201 2.80 -3.58 -9.26
C GLY A 201 3.85 -4.65 -9.51
N GLN A 202 4.07 -5.03 -10.78
CA GLN A 202 5.13 -5.96 -11.17
C GLN A 202 6.53 -5.40 -10.84
N ASP A 203 6.77 -4.12 -11.16
CA ASP A 203 8.02 -3.42 -10.87
C ASP A 203 8.25 -3.31 -9.36
N LEU A 204 7.21 -2.96 -8.59
CA LEU A 204 7.25 -2.86 -7.13
C LEU A 204 7.67 -4.18 -6.48
N LEU A 205 7.12 -5.30 -6.94
CA LEU A 205 7.41 -6.64 -6.45
C LEU A 205 8.62 -7.29 -7.14
N LYS A 206 9.24 -6.61 -8.12
CA LYS A 206 10.38 -7.12 -8.93
C LYS A 206 10.05 -8.45 -9.59
N LEU A 207 8.84 -8.56 -10.16
CA LEU A 207 8.38 -9.77 -10.83
C LEU A 207 8.84 -9.79 -12.29
N TYR A 208 9.17 -10.98 -12.78
CA TYR A 208 9.53 -11.22 -14.17
C TYR A 208 8.58 -12.24 -14.77
N THR A 209 8.09 -11.97 -15.98
CA THR A 209 7.33 -12.94 -16.76
C THR A 209 8.28 -13.86 -17.52
N TYR A 210 8.04 -15.17 -17.47
CA TYR A 210 8.76 -16.15 -18.26
C TYR A 210 7.80 -17.20 -18.83
N PHE A 211 8.20 -17.77 -19.95
CA PHE A 211 7.44 -18.83 -20.60
C PHE A 211 8.16 -20.16 -20.41
N THR A 212 7.42 -21.21 -20.05
CA THR A 212 7.93 -22.57 -20.02
C THR A 212 7.59 -23.27 -21.33
N VAL A 213 8.58 -23.93 -21.94
CA VAL A 213 8.38 -24.77 -23.13
C VAL A 213 8.74 -26.19 -22.72
N GLY A 214 7.78 -27.11 -22.92
CA GLY A 214 7.98 -28.54 -22.69
C GLY A 214 7.75 -29.34 -24.00
N PRO A 215 8.31 -30.54 -24.09
CA PRO A 215 7.93 -31.44 -25.18
C PRO A 215 6.42 -31.76 -25.09
N LYS A 216 5.76 -31.78 -26.25
CA LYS A 216 4.35 -32.23 -26.36
C LYS A 216 4.25 -33.71 -26.08
#